data_160bcee0dcc58adbe65af569a61f6e4d
#
_entry.id   160bcee0dcc58adbe65af569a61f6e4d
#
_cell.length_a   1.000
_cell.length_b   1.000
_cell.length_c   1.000
_cell.angle_alpha   90.00
_cell.angle_beta   90.00
_cell.angle_gamma   90.00
#
_symmetry.space_group_name_H-M   'P 1'
#
loop_
_entity.id
_entity.type
_entity.pdbx_description
1 polymer ?
#
loop_
_entity_poly.entity_id
_entity_poly.type
_entity_poly.pdbx_seq_one_letter_code
_entity_poly.pdbx_strand_id
1 'polypeptide(L)'
;MYKIVIDSCGELPEELKQDGHYETVSLELEVDGCRIKDDSTFNQLDFLRRVKESLKGPKSSCPSPEQYMDAYEGEADHVYVVTLSGGLSGSYNSAVLGKNLYEEEHTDAKKIYVFNSRSASIGETIIGMKIQEFEEAGCSFDEVVEKVEEYIQSMTTYFVLET
;
A
#
# COMPACT_ATOMS: atom_id res chain seq x y z
N MET A 1 11.66 14.24 -8.16
CA MET A 1 10.19 14.13 -7.85
C MET A 1 9.95 12.78 -7.21
N TYR A 2 9.03 12.66 -6.22
CA TYR A 2 8.77 11.38 -5.54
C TYR A 2 7.29 10.99 -5.60
N LYS A 3 7.02 9.69 -5.43
CA LYS A 3 5.69 9.08 -5.35
C LYS A 3 5.67 8.05 -4.21
N ILE A 4 4.56 7.97 -3.50
CA ILE A 4 4.29 6.98 -2.46
C ILE A 4 3.13 6.12 -2.93
N VAL A 5 3.41 4.85 -3.21
CA VAL A 5 2.42 3.84 -3.56
C VAL A 5 2.04 3.08 -2.29
N ILE A 6 0.75 2.99 -2.00
CA ILE A 6 0.23 2.31 -0.81
C ILE A 6 -0.90 1.38 -1.22
N ASP A 7 -0.99 0.18 -0.64
CA ASP A 7 -2.14 -0.64 -0.91
C ASP A 7 -3.39 -0.14 -0.16
N SER A 8 -4.57 -0.55 -0.58
CA SER A 8 -5.82 0.01 -0.07
C SER A 8 -6.15 -0.37 1.37
N CYS A 9 -5.34 -1.22 2.01
CA CYS A 9 -5.43 -1.43 3.46
C CYS A 9 -4.99 -0.18 4.24
N GLY A 10 -4.11 0.64 3.66
CA GLY A 10 -3.71 1.92 4.24
C GLY A 10 -4.84 2.95 4.19
N GLU A 11 -5.22 3.49 5.34
CA GLU A 11 -6.30 4.47 5.47
C GLU A 11 -5.77 5.88 5.21
N LEU A 12 -5.72 6.28 3.94
CA LEU A 12 -5.32 7.64 3.58
C LEU A 12 -6.42 8.64 3.93
N PRO A 13 -6.17 9.65 4.78
CA PRO A 13 -7.07 10.77 4.96
C PRO A 13 -7.18 11.59 3.67
N GLU A 14 -8.26 12.35 3.55
CA GLU A 14 -8.60 13.06 2.32
C GLU A 14 -7.50 14.05 1.89
N GLU A 15 -6.83 14.68 2.85
CA GLU A 15 -5.72 15.60 2.58
C GLU A 15 -4.56 14.90 1.86
N LEU A 16 -4.22 13.67 2.25
CA LEU A 16 -3.15 12.90 1.60
C LEU A 16 -3.58 12.35 0.23
N LYS A 17 -4.85 12.01 0.04
CA LYS A 17 -5.37 11.63 -1.28
C LYS A 17 -5.28 12.75 -2.30
N GLN A 18 -5.43 14.00 -1.85
CA GLN A 18 -5.39 15.19 -2.69
C GLN A 18 -3.99 15.80 -2.82
N ASP A 19 -3.03 15.36 -2.04
CA ASP A 19 -1.65 15.86 -2.02
C ASP A 19 -0.90 15.64 -3.35
N GLY A 20 -1.27 14.60 -4.09
CA GLY A 20 -0.69 14.29 -5.41
C GLY A 20 0.57 13.42 -5.38
N HIS A 21 1.14 13.14 -4.20
CA HIS A 21 2.27 12.22 -4.05
C HIS A 21 1.84 10.77 -3.81
N TYR A 22 0.58 10.55 -3.41
CA TYR A 22 0.07 9.23 -3.05
C TYR A 22 -0.71 8.59 -4.18
N GLU A 23 -0.43 7.31 -4.43
CA GLU A 23 -1.19 6.45 -5.33
C GLU A 23 -1.59 5.17 -4.60
N THR A 24 -2.86 4.77 -4.73
CA THR A 24 -3.39 3.58 -4.05
C THR A 24 -3.52 2.41 -5.01
N VAL A 25 -2.99 1.26 -4.63
CA VAL A 25 -3.18 -0.02 -5.34
C VAL A 25 -4.22 -0.84 -4.58
N SER A 26 -5.33 -1.19 -5.26
CA SER A 26 -6.51 -1.72 -4.60
C SER A 26 -6.43 -3.23 -4.38
N LEU A 27 -6.76 -3.66 -3.15
CA LEU A 27 -7.14 -5.04 -2.86
C LEU A 27 -8.50 -5.35 -3.49
N GLU A 28 -8.81 -6.62 -3.59
CA GLU A 28 -10.13 -7.11 -3.99
C GLU A 28 -10.78 -7.87 -2.83
N LEU A 29 -12.05 -7.59 -2.58
CA LEU A 29 -12.86 -8.23 -1.58
C LEU A 29 -13.89 -9.15 -2.24
N GLU A 30 -14.24 -10.27 -1.63
CA GLU A 30 -15.24 -11.20 -2.15
C GLU A 30 -16.22 -11.62 -1.05
N VAL A 31 -17.51 -11.52 -1.35
CA VAL A 31 -18.61 -12.04 -0.52
C VAL A 31 -19.57 -12.80 -1.43
N ASP A 32 -19.81 -14.09 -1.13
CA ASP A 32 -20.70 -14.97 -1.89
C ASP A 32 -20.45 -14.96 -3.40
N GLY A 33 -19.18 -14.91 -3.83
CA GLY A 33 -18.77 -14.87 -5.23
C GLY A 33 -18.89 -13.49 -5.88
N CYS A 34 -19.37 -12.47 -5.17
CA CYS A 34 -19.37 -11.10 -5.63
C CYS A 34 -18.00 -10.46 -5.31
N ARG A 35 -17.24 -10.10 -6.32
CA ARG A 35 -15.96 -9.42 -6.20
C ARG A 35 -16.16 -7.92 -6.21
N ILE A 36 -15.50 -7.26 -5.28
CA ILE A 36 -15.61 -5.82 -5.02
C ILE A 36 -14.19 -5.27 -4.90
N LYS A 37 -13.87 -4.29 -5.74
CA LYS A 37 -12.58 -3.62 -5.67
C LYS A 37 -12.57 -2.59 -4.56
N ASP A 38 -11.53 -2.56 -3.76
CA ASP A 38 -11.36 -1.61 -2.66
C ASP A 38 -10.74 -0.30 -3.19
N ASP A 39 -11.54 0.43 -3.96
CA ASP A 39 -11.18 1.72 -4.56
C ASP A 39 -12.24 2.79 -4.27
N SER A 40 -12.18 3.91 -4.99
CA SER A 40 -13.14 5.02 -4.83
C SER A 40 -14.61 4.65 -5.09
N THR A 41 -14.88 3.50 -5.70
CA THR A 41 -16.24 2.97 -5.95
C THR A 41 -16.76 2.08 -4.82
N PHE A 42 -15.92 1.78 -3.83
CA PHE A 42 -16.25 0.91 -2.71
C PHE A 42 -17.38 1.48 -1.86
N ASN A 43 -18.44 0.71 -1.69
CA ASN A 43 -19.57 1.03 -0.83
C ASN A 43 -19.52 0.19 0.45
N GLN A 44 -18.98 0.79 1.52
CA GLN A 44 -18.81 0.12 2.81
C GLN A 44 -20.12 -0.40 3.40
N LEU A 45 -21.21 0.36 3.31
CA LEU A 45 -22.51 -0.04 3.86
C LEU A 45 -23.09 -1.25 3.13
N ASP A 46 -22.99 -1.27 1.79
CA ASP A 46 -23.44 -2.42 0.99
C ASP A 46 -22.57 -3.65 1.28
N PHE A 47 -21.26 -3.48 1.40
CA PHE A 47 -20.33 -4.55 1.76
C PHE A 47 -20.68 -5.15 3.13
N LEU A 48 -20.84 -4.32 4.17
CA LEU A 48 -21.20 -4.78 5.50
C LEU A 48 -22.55 -5.49 5.54
N ARG A 49 -23.53 -5.00 4.76
CA ARG A 49 -24.82 -5.68 4.63
C ARG A 49 -24.65 -7.08 4.04
N ARG A 50 -23.89 -7.22 2.94
CA ARG A 50 -23.59 -8.52 2.30
C ARG A 50 -22.88 -9.47 3.25
N VAL A 51 -21.89 -8.99 3.98
CA VAL A 51 -21.16 -9.79 5.01
C VAL A 51 -22.11 -10.30 6.08
N LYS A 52 -23.05 -9.45 6.54
CA LYS A 52 -24.04 -9.82 7.57
C LYS A 52 -25.04 -10.86 7.07
N GLU A 53 -25.42 -10.80 5.80
CA GLU A 53 -26.39 -11.71 5.16
C GLU A 53 -25.74 -13.02 4.72
N SER A 54 -24.42 -13.04 4.52
CA SER A 54 -23.68 -14.21 4.08
C SER A 54 -23.53 -15.25 5.17
N LEU A 55 -23.62 -16.52 4.78
CA LEU A 55 -23.30 -17.67 5.66
C LEU A 55 -21.80 -17.98 5.68
N LYS A 56 -21.02 -17.36 4.82
CA LYS A 56 -19.56 -17.52 4.72
C LYS A 56 -18.88 -16.20 5.03
N GLY A 57 -17.75 -16.24 5.70
CA GLY A 57 -16.94 -15.06 5.92
C GLY A 57 -16.46 -14.46 4.57
N PRO A 58 -16.24 -13.13 4.52
CA PRO A 58 -15.66 -12.49 3.36
C PRO A 58 -14.21 -12.97 3.13
N LYS A 59 -13.76 -12.85 1.89
CA LYS A 59 -12.37 -13.09 1.51
C LYS A 59 -11.76 -11.82 0.95
N SER A 60 -10.44 -11.73 1.00
CA SER A 60 -9.67 -10.68 0.34
C SER A 60 -8.55 -11.28 -0.48
N SER A 61 -8.17 -10.61 -1.54
CA SER A 61 -6.97 -10.91 -2.33
C SER A 61 -6.11 -9.65 -2.46
N CYS A 62 -4.78 -9.86 -2.39
CA CYS A 62 -3.83 -8.78 -2.58
C CYS A 62 -3.81 -8.33 -4.05
N PRO A 63 -3.30 -7.11 -4.33
CA PRO A 63 -3.05 -6.66 -5.69
C PRO A 63 -2.07 -7.58 -6.42
N SER A 64 -2.22 -7.68 -7.73
CA SER A 64 -1.27 -8.45 -8.57
C SER A 64 0.04 -7.69 -8.78
N PRO A 65 1.13 -8.38 -9.18
CA PRO A 65 2.37 -7.73 -9.56
C PRO A 65 2.20 -6.68 -10.68
N GLU A 66 1.34 -6.96 -11.65
CA GLU A 66 1.04 -6.05 -12.76
C GLU A 66 0.40 -4.75 -12.28
N GLN A 67 -0.52 -4.82 -11.31
CA GLN A 67 -1.12 -3.62 -10.72
C GLN A 67 -0.07 -2.74 -10.01
N TYR A 68 0.94 -3.35 -9.40
CA TYR A 68 2.05 -2.62 -8.82
C TYR A 68 2.97 -2.04 -9.90
N MET A 69 3.26 -2.80 -10.98
CA MET A 69 4.04 -2.27 -12.11
C MET A 69 3.39 -1.01 -12.69
N ASP A 70 2.07 -1.04 -12.94
CA ASP A 70 1.32 0.11 -13.43
C ASP A 70 1.47 1.32 -12.49
N ALA A 71 1.44 1.09 -11.17
CA ALA A 71 1.61 2.15 -10.18
C ALA A 71 3.05 2.70 -10.09
N TYR A 72 4.04 1.99 -10.61
CA TYR A 72 5.43 2.47 -10.69
C TYR A 72 5.68 3.39 -11.89
N GLU A 73 4.77 3.41 -12.84
CA GLU A 73 4.85 4.28 -14.01
C GLU A 73 4.75 5.78 -13.64
N GLY A 74 5.15 6.64 -14.56
CA GLY A 74 5.08 8.09 -14.44
C GLY A 74 6.44 8.76 -14.24
N GLU A 75 6.42 10.04 -13.92
CA GLU A 75 7.61 10.93 -13.95
C GLU A 75 8.42 10.95 -12.64
N ALA A 76 7.97 10.25 -11.59
CA ALA A 76 8.67 10.24 -10.32
C ALA A 76 10.01 9.49 -10.42
N ASP A 77 11.09 10.12 -9.94
CA ASP A 77 12.43 9.51 -9.87
C ASP A 77 12.56 8.55 -8.69
N HIS A 78 11.83 8.85 -7.61
CA HIS A 78 11.79 8.05 -6.38
C HIS A 78 10.37 7.48 -6.19
N VAL A 79 10.25 6.18 -6.12
CA VAL A 79 8.99 5.48 -5.84
C VAL A 79 9.16 4.66 -4.57
N TYR A 80 8.37 5.01 -3.56
CA TYR A 80 8.30 4.31 -2.29
C TYR A 80 7.00 3.55 -2.20
N VAL A 81 7.07 2.28 -1.88
CA VAL A 81 5.90 1.41 -1.82
C VAL A 81 5.69 0.95 -0.39
N VAL A 82 4.53 1.17 0.16
CA VAL A 82 4.15 0.71 1.50
C VAL A 82 3.03 -0.31 1.37
N THR A 83 3.23 -1.49 1.90
CA THR A 83 2.25 -2.57 1.80
C THR A 83 1.79 -3.05 3.16
N LEU A 84 0.61 -3.65 3.21
CA LEU A 84 0.17 -4.49 4.31
C LEU A 84 1.27 -5.48 4.70
N SER A 85 1.39 -5.78 5.99
CA SER A 85 2.38 -6.72 6.51
C SER A 85 2.51 -7.98 5.66
N GLY A 86 3.73 -8.30 5.25
CA GLY A 86 4.04 -9.53 4.52
C GLY A 86 3.73 -10.83 5.30
N GLY A 87 3.53 -10.72 6.62
CA GLY A 87 3.04 -11.83 7.46
C GLY A 87 1.53 -12.03 7.40
N LEU A 88 0.76 -11.03 6.91
CA LEU A 88 -0.70 -11.05 6.81
C LEU A 88 -1.21 -11.20 5.38
N SER A 89 -0.46 -10.73 4.40
CA SER A 89 -0.90 -10.63 3.00
C SER A 89 0.23 -10.92 2.02
N GLY A 90 -0.13 -11.36 0.81
CA GLY A 90 0.78 -11.46 -0.33
C GLY A 90 1.13 -10.11 -0.98
N SER A 91 0.56 -9.00 -0.52
CA SER A 91 0.72 -7.66 -1.10
C SER A 91 2.20 -7.25 -1.20
N TYR A 92 2.98 -7.45 -0.14
CA TYR A 92 4.42 -7.20 -0.15
C TYR A 92 5.16 -7.98 -1.24
N ASN A 93 4.91 -9.29 -1.34
CA ASN A 93 5.56 -10.12 -2.35
C ASN A 93 5.14 -9.74 -3.77
N SER A 94 3.86 -9.39 -3.97
CA SER A 94 3.37 -8.88 -5.26
C SER A 94 4.06 -7.56 -5.65
N ALA A 95 4.23 -6.64 -4.70
CA ALA A 95 4.92 -5.37 -4.93
C ALA A 95 6.40 -5.57 -5.27
N VAL A 96 7.10 -6.47 -4.57
CA VAL A 96 8.50 -6.81 -4.86
C VAL A 96 8.64 -7.48 -6.23
N LEU A 97 7.74 -8.40 -6.58
CA LEU A 97 7.75 -9.03 -7.89
C LEU A 97 7.46 -8.00 -9.00
N GLY A 98 6.45 -7.12 -8.79
CA GLY A 98 6.15 -6.02 -9.70
C GLY A 98 7.35 -5.10 -9.92
N LYS A 99 8.11 -4.78 -8.85
CA LYS A 99 9.36 -4.02 -8.96
C LYS A 99 10.38 -4.73 -9.85
N ASN A 100 10.63 -6.02 -9.61
CA ASN A 100 11.61 -6.77 -10.39
C ASN A 100 11.23 -6.81 -11.89
N LEU A 101 9.96 -7.05 -12.18
CA LEU A 101 9.44 -7.02 -13.55
C LEU A 101 9.57 -5.63 -14.19
N TYR A 102 9.26 -4.57 -13.45
CA TYR A 102 9.42 -3.19 -13.91
C TYR A 102 10.88 -2.90 -14.27
N GLU A 103 11.83 -3.26 -13.41
CA GLU A 103 13.26 -3.05 -13.60
C GLU A 103 13.83 -3.88 -14.78
N GLU A 104 13.23 -5.03 -15.11
CA GLU A 104 13.58 -5.82 -16.29
C GLU A 104 13.10 -5.19 -17.60
N GLU A 105 11.95 -4.53 -17.59
CA GLU A 105 11.33 -3.92 -18.76
C GLU A 105 11.81 -2.48 -19.03
N HIS A 106 12.29 -1.79 -17.98
CA HIS A 106 12.67 -0.38 -18.03
C HIS A 106 14.16 -0.18 -17.69
N THR A 107 14.80 0.68 -18.46
CA THR A 107 16.22 1.05 -18.26
C THR A 107 16.37 2.46 -17.70
N ASP A 108 15.29 3.04 -17.18
CA ASP A 108 15.30 4.36 -16.58
C ASP A 108 16.08 4.37 -15.26
N ALA A 109 16.44 5.57 -14.78
CA ALA A 109 17.19 5.75 -13.55
C ALA A 109 16.26 5.80 -12.30
N LYS A 110 14.99 5.40 -12.44
CA LYS A 110 14.01 5.41 -11.37
C LYS A 110 14.42 4.49 -10.23
N LYS A 111 14.35 4.99 -9.01
CA LYS A 111 14.63 4.20 -7.81
C LYS A 111 13.31 3.77 -7.18
N ILE A 112 13.13 2.47 -6.98
CA ILE A 112 11.94 1.88 -6.38
C ILE A 112 12.33 1.11 -5.12
N TYR A 113 11.68 1.39 -3.99
CA TYR A 113 11.83 0.62 -2.77
C TYR A 113 10.50 0.19 -2.19
N VAL A 114 10.40 -1.09 -1.78
CA VAL A 114 9.18 -1.67 -1.21
C VAL A 114 9.38 -1.92 0.28
N PHE A 115 8.64 -1.20 1.10
CA PHE A 115 8.60 -1.36 2.54
C PHE A 115 7.58 -2.43 2.95
N ASN A 116 8.03 -3.41 3.71
CA ASN A 116 7.14 -4.26 4.48
C ASN A 116 6.72 -3.49 5.74
N SER A 117 5.49 -3.00 5.80
CA SER A 117 5.03 -2.20 6.95
C SER A 117 5.10 -2.93 8.28
N ARG A 118 5.05 -4.27 8.27
CA ARG A 118 4.84 -5.11 9.45
C ARG A 118 3.62 -4.69 10.26
N SER A 119 2.70 -4.00 9.63
CA SER A 119 1.53 -3.37 10.20
C SER A 119 0.33 -3.51 9.25
N ALA A 120 -0.72 -2.77 9.52
CA ALA A 120 -1.93 -2.67 8.71
C ALA A 120 -2.61 -1.31 8.95
N SER A 121 -3.49 -0.91 8.03
CA SER A 121 -4.37 0.24 8.19
C SER A 121 -3.59 1.52 8.47
N ILE A 122 -3.87 2.23 9.56
CA ILE A 122 -3.20 3.49 9.93
C ILE A 122 -1.67 3.35 10.05
N GLY A 123 -1.15 2.16 10.35
CA GLY A 123 0.29 1.93 10.41
C GLY A 123 0.98 2.14 9.06
N GLU A 124 0.34 1.74 7.98
CA GLU A 124 0.84 2.00 6.63
C GLU A 124 0.80 3.49 6.29
N THR A 125 -0.29 4.16 6.64
CA THR A 125 -0.46 5.62 6.45
C THR A 125 0.64 6.40 7.17
N ILE A 126 0.95 6.07 8.42
CA ILE A 126 2.01 6.74 9.20
C ILE A 126 3.37 6.54 8.55
N ILE A 127 3.66 5.36 8.00
CA ILE A 127 4.90 5.11 7.26
C ILE A 127 4.96 6.00 6.01
N GLY A 128 3.87 6.09 5.24
CA GLY A 128 3.77 6.99 4.10
C GLY A 128 4.06 8.46 4.49
N MET A 129 3.47 8.93 5.58
CA MET A 129 3.74 10.28 6.10
C MET A 129 5.21 10.48 6.50
N LYS A 130 5.86 9.45 7.04
CA LYS A 130 7.31 9.52 7.36
C LYS A 130 8.19 9.57 6.12
N ILE A 131 7.84 8.87 5.06
CA ILE A 131 8.50 8.98 3.77
C ILE A 131 8.41 10.41 3.25
N GLN A 132 7.21 10.97 3.24
CA GLN A 132 6.96 12.36 2.82
C GLN A 132 7.78 13.36 3.64
N GLU A 133 7.76 13.24 4.97
CA GLU A 133 8.54 14.10 5.89
C GLU A 133 10.03 14.12 5.54
N PHE A 134 10.63 12.96 5.25
CA PHE A 134 12.06 12.87 4.94
C PHE A 134 12.38 13.36 3.52
N GLU A 135 11.52 13.09 2.53
CA GLU A 135 11.67 13.65 1.17
C GLU A 135 11.58 15.18 1.20
N GLU A 136 10.59 15.75 1.90
CA GLU A 136 10.41 17.19 2.05
C GLU A 136 11.54 17.86 2.84
N ALA A 137 12.18 17.12 3.74
CA ALA A 137 13.39 17.57 4.44
C ALA A 137 14.64 17.53 3.56
N GLY A 138 14.55 17.04 2.32
CA GLY A 138 15.66 16.97 1.36
C GLY A 138 16.62 15.80 1.56
N CYS A 139 16.19 14.75 2.26
CA CYS A 139 16.97 13.51 2.36
C CYS A 139 17.10 12.84 0.98
N SER A 140 18.23 12.20 0.72
CA SER A 140 18.40 11.35 -0.44
C SER A 140 17.52 10.09 -0.36
N PHE A 141 17.26 9.45 -1.49
CA PHE A 141 16.48 8.20 -1.53
C PHE A 141 16.99 7.15 -0.53
N ASP A 142 18.29 6.94 -0.48
CA ASP A 142 18.89 5.91 0.38
C ASP A 142 18.76 6.30 1.87
N GLU A 143 18.88 7.59 2.22
CA GLU A 143 18.63 8.09 3.58
C GLU A 143 17.17 7.96 3.99
N VAL A 144 16.21 8.20 3.08
CA VAL A 144 14.79 7.97 3.33
C VAL A 144 14.54 6.50 3.63
N VAL A 145 15.08 5.60 2.81
CA VAL A 145 14.92 4.15 3.01
C VAL A 145 15.47 3.72 4.36
N GLU A 146 16.68 4.11 4.72
CA GLU A 146 17.30 3.76 5.99
C GLU A 146 16.48 4.24 7.20
N LYS A 147 16.12 5.52 7.21
CA LYS A 147 15.35 6.14 8.31
C LYS A 147 13.95 5.55 8.47
N VAL A 148 13.28 5.25 7.35
CA VAL A 148 11.94 4.66 7.37
C VAL A 148 12.00 3.20 7.84
N GLU A 149 13.02 2.43 7.44
CA GLU A 149 13.22 1.07 7.96
C GLU A 149 13.48 1.07 9.48
N GLU A 150 14.29 2.01 10.00
CA GLU A 150 14.47 2.18 11.43
C GLU A 150 13.16 2.55 12.15
N TYR A 151 12.37 3.44 11.54
CA TYR A 151 11.07 3.81 12.07
C TYR A 151 10.12 2.60 12.15
N ILE A 152 10.02 1.81 11.08
CA ILE A 152 9.21 0.57 11.04
C ILE A 152 9.65 -0.41 12.13
N GLN A 153 10.96 -0.56 12.36
CA GLN A 153 11.48 -1.43 13.43
C GLN A 153 11.07 -0.96 14.82
N SER A 154 10.87 0.34 15.02
CA SER A 154 10.44 0.91 16.29
C SER A 154 8.93 0.88 16.52
N MET A 155 8.15 0.62 15.48
CA MET A 155 6.69 0.58 15.54
C MET A 155 6.19 -0.66 16.25
N THR A 156 5.07 -0.51 16.97
CA THR A 156 4.30 -1.62 17.50
C THR A 156 2.83 -1.46 17.10
N THR A 157 2.25 -2.51 16.54
CA THR A 157 0.85 -2.53 16.10
C THR A 157 0.00 -3.37 17.04
N TYR A 158 -1.10 -2.81 17.49
CA TYR A 158 -2.09 -3.48 18.33
C TYR A 158 -3.41 -3.61 17.59
N PHE A 159 -3.99 -4.80 17.59
CA PHE A 159 -5.34 -5.05 17.10
C PHE A 159 -6.28 -5.21 18.29
N VAL A 160 -7.42 -4.52 18.23
CA VAL A 160 -8.51 -4.69 19.20
C VAL A 160 -9.66 -5.34 18.46
N LEU A 161 -10.02 -6.55 18.87
CA LEU A 161 -11.09 -7.35 18.25
C LEU A 161 -12.23 -7.51 19.25
N GLU A 162 -13.46 -7.53 18.73
CA GLU A 162 -14.61 -8.00 19.51
C GLU A 162 -14.54 -9.51 19.68
N THR A 163 -14.90 -10.00 20.87
CA THR A 163 -14.95 -11.44 21.21
C THR A 163 -16.31 -12.02 20.89
#